data_90dbd96f26021ffbd147457de992e44e
#
_entry.id   90dbd96f26021ffbd147457de992e44e
#
_cell.length_a   1.000
_cell.length_b   1.000
_cell.length_c   1.000
_cell.angle_alpha   90.00
_cell.angle_beta   90.00
_cell.angle_gamma   90.00
#
_symmetry.space_group_name_H-M   'P 1'
#
loop_
_entity.id
_entity.type
_entity.pdbx_description
1 polymer ?
#
loop_
_entity_poly.entity_id
_entity_poly.type
_entity_poly.pdbx_seq_one_letter_code
_entity_poly.pdbx_strand_id
1 'polypeptide(L)'
;MAYLPEVATVLKLAFEHEGWTYGFDAGTGTLDAGFDLDSRIGQTPLYIHLLEDVVLCHAYAPFKVAEEDRRRVMEFVTRANCGLKLGNFEMDLDTGVVCFK
;
A
#
# COMPACT_ATOMS: atom_id res chain seq x y z
N MET A 1 10.08 5.39 -20.38
CA MET A 1 9.73 5.56 -18.97
C MET A 1 8.24 5.85 -18.89
N ALA A 2 7.51 5.12 -18.04
CA ALA A 2 6.05 5.18 -18.04
C ALA A 2 5.48 6.12 -16.96
N TYR A 3 6.28 7.03 -16.42
CA TYR A 3 5.82 7.98 -15.41
C TYR A 3 6.49 9.34 -15.62
N LEU A 4 5.91 10.39 -15.01
CA LEU A 4 6.44 11.75 -15.12
C LEU A 4 7.52 11.99 -14.07
N PRO A 5 8.75 12.33 -14.48
CA PRO A 5 9.84 12.57 -13.52
C PRO A 5 9.56 13.65 -12.49
N GLU A 6 8.81 14.69 -12.86
CA GLU A 6 8.45 15.78 -11.94
C GLU A 6 7.53 15.28 -10.82
N VAL A 7 6.68 14.31 -11.08
CA VAL A 7 5.85 13.70 -10.04
C VAL A 7 6.71 12.92 -9.06
N ALA A 8 7.69 12.18 -9.57
CA ALA A 8 8.64 11.45 -8.72
C ALA A 8 9.42 12.42 -7.83
N THR A 9 9.84 13.57 -8.38
CA THR A 9 10.57 14.58 -7.61
C THR A 9 9.73 15.13 -6.47
N VAL A 10 8.46 15.48 -6.74
CA VAL A 10 7.54 15.98 -5.71
C VAL A 10 7.32 14.95 -4.62
N LEU A 11 7.13 13.68 -5.01
CA LEU A 11 6.90 12.61 -4.05
C LEU A 11 8.11 12.40 -3.14
N LYS A 12 9.31 12.35 -3.71
CA LYS A 12 10.53 12.20 -2.92
C LYS A 12 10.74 13.36 -1.97
N LEU A 13 10.51 14.59 -2.43
CA LEU A 13 10.62 15.78 -1.59
C LEU A 13 9.62 15.76 -0.44
N ALA A 14 8.40 15.27 -0.67
CA ALA A 14 7.39 15.15 0.38
C ALA A 14 7.85 14.21 1.48
N PHE A 15 8.40 13.04 1.11
CA PHE A 15 8.93 12.07 2.08
C PHE A 15 10.12 12.65 2.84
N GLU A 16 11.03 13.34 2.15
CA GLU A 16 12.19 13.98 2.78
C GLU A 16 11.76 15.07 3.74
N HIS A 17 10.75 15.86 3.38
CA HIS A 17 10.22 16.92 4.24
C HIS A 17 9.66 16.35 5.55
N GLU A 18 8.96 15.21 5.47
CA GLU A 18 8.41 14.55 6.65
C GLU A 18 9.45 13.75 7.43
N GLY A 19 10.65 13.61 6.91
CA GLY A 19 11.69 12.81 7.55
C GLY A 19 11.47 11.31 7.43
N TRP A 20 10.66 10.88 6.46
CA TRP A 20 10.36 9.46 6.24
C TRP A 20 11.43 8.81 5.36
N THR A 21 11.89 7.64 5.79
CA THR A 21 12.86 6.86 5.01
C THR A 21 12.13 6.12 3.89
N TYR A 22 12.71 6.15 2.69
CA TYR A 22 12.13 5.48 1.54
C TYR A 22 13.20 4.96 0.60
N GLY A 23 12.83 4.00 -0.25
CA GLY A 23 13.60 3.61 -1.42
C GLY A 23 12.84 4.01 -2.68
N PHE A 24 13.55 4.24 -3.77
CA PHE A 24 12.92 4.57 -5.04
C PHE A 24 13.63 3.85 -6.18
N ASP A 25 12.85 3.12 -6.98
CA ASP A 25 13.33 2.44 -8.18
C ASP A 25 12.94 3.29 -9.40
N ALA A 26 13.94 3.99 -9.96
CA ALA A 26 13.70 4.85 -11.12
C ALA A 26 13.30 4.07 -12.37
N GLY A 27 13.71 2.80 -12.46
CA GLY A 27 13.36 1.97 -13.61
C GLY A 27 11.88 1.62 -13.67
N THR A 28 11.24 1.44 -12.51
CA THR A 28 9.83 1.07 -12.44
C THR A 28 8.92 2.21 -11.98
N GLY A 29 9.50 3.29 -11.42
CA GLY A 29 8.72 4.37 -10.84
C GLY A 29 8.04 3.98 -9.53
N THR A 30 8.68 3.09 -8.76
CA THR A 30 8.10 2.59 -7.51
C THR A 30 8.87 3.12 -6.31
N LEU A 31 8.15 3.76 -5.39
CA LEU A 31 8.67 4.16 -4.08
C LEU A 31 8.22 3.13 -3.07
N ASP A 32 9.14 2.68 -2.21
CA ASP A 32 8.81 1.78 -1.11
C ASP A 32 9.19 2.42 0.21
N ALA A 33 8.36 2.17 1.23
CA ALA A 33 8.58 2.65 2.58
C ALA A 33 7.96 1.67 3.56
N GLY A 34 8.34 1.77 4.83
CA GLY A 34 7.75 0.97 5.88
C GLY A 34 7.39 1.88 7.05
N PHE A 35 6.24 1.66 7.63
CA PHE A 35 5.76 2.44 8.78
C PHE A 35 5.48 1.52 9.95
N ASP A 36 5.96 1.91 11.14
CA ASP A 36 5.61 1.24 12.38
C ASP A 36 4.35 1.91 12.91
N LEU A 37 3.25 1.17 12.92
CA LEU A 37 1.96 1.70 13.33
C LEU A 37 1.76 1.70 14.85
N ASP A 38 2.78 1.33 15.62
CA ASP A 38 2.71 1.25 17.09
C ASP A 38 1.45 0.49 17.55
N SER A 39 1.24 -0.67 16.93
CA SER A 39 0.11 -1.54 17.20
C SER A 39 0.52 -2.99 17.04
N ARG A 40 -0.42 -3.93 17.26
CA ARG A 40 -0.16 -5.35 17.04
C ARG A 40 0.20 -5.66 15.59
N ILE A 41 -0.20 -4.79 14.66
CA ILE A 41 0.12 -4.95 13.24
C ILE A 41 1.62 -4.74 13.01
N GLY A 42 2.24 -3.81 13.75
CA GLY A 42 3.68 -3.54 13.63
C GLY A 42 4.02 -2.80 12.36
N GLN A 43 5.04 -3.29 11.65
CA GLN A 43 5.53 -2.67 10.42
C GLN A 43 4.56 -2.91 9.26
N THR A 44 4.17 -1.83 8.58
CA THR A 44 3.31 -1.90 7.42
C THR A 44 4.08 -1.41 6.20
N PRO A 45 4.36 -2.29 5.22
CA PRO A 45 5.01 -1.85 3.99
C PRO A 45 4.04 -1.06 3.10
N LEU A 46 4.55 0.04 2.56
CA LEU A 46 3.83 0.90 1.63
C LEU A 46 4.56 0.93 0.31
N TYR A 47 3.82 0.78 -0.78
CA TYR A 47 4.35 0.92 -2.13
C TYR A 47 3.55 1.97 -2.88
N ILE A 48 4.25 2.92 -3.47
CA ILE A 48 3.62 3.94 -4.32
C ILE A 48 4.15 3.73 -5.73
N HIS A 49 3.25 3.37 -6.63
CA HIS A 49 3.59 3.12 -8.03
C HIS A 49 3.19 4.33 -8.87
N LEU A 50 4.18 4.96 -9.51
CA LEU A 50 3.95 6.07 -10.41
C LEU A 50 3.70 5.53 -11.80
N LEU A 51 2.55 5.83 -12.36
CA LEU A 51 2.20 5.52 -13.73
C LEU A 51 2.06 6.84 -14.51
N GLU A 52 1.82 6.74 -15.81
CA GLU A 52 1.77 7.92 -16.67
C GLU A 52 0.72 8.93 -16.23
N ASP A 53 -0.45 8.44 -15.84
CA ASP A 53 -1.62 9.27 -15.54
C ASP A 53 -2.24 9.02 -14.17
N VAL A 54 -1.63 8.14 -13.35
CA VAL A 54 -2.19 7.80 -12.05
C VAL A 54 -1.08 7.44 -11.07
N VAL A 55 -1.35 7.67 -9.80
CA VAL A 55 -0.48 7.28 -8.69
C VAL A 55 -1.24 6.24 -7.86
N LEU A 56 -0.66 5.04 -7.73
CA LEU A 56 -1.26 3.95 -6.97
C LEU A 56 -0.53 3.78 -5.64
N CYS A 57 -1.27 3.85 -4.54
CA CYS A 57 -0.72 3.63 -3.20
C CYS A 57 -1.26 2.32 -2.65
N HIS A 58 -0.35 1.41 -2.29
CA HIS A 58 -0.70 0.11 -1.72
C HIS A 58 -0.05 -0.04 -0.34
N ALA A 59 -0.87 -0.16 0.70
CA ALA A 59 -0.39 -0.47 2.05
C ALA A 59 -0.74 -1.93 2.34
N TYR A 60 0.28 -2.72 2.66
CA TYR A 60 0.11 -4.17 2.87
C TYR A 60 0.09 -4.51 4.34
N ALA A 61 -0.80 -5.44 4.72
CA ALA A 61 -0.72 -6.05 6.04
C ALA A 61 0.59 -6.88 6.09
N PRO A 62 1.34 -6.81 7.20
CA PRO A 62 2.62 -7.54 7.31
C PRO A 62 2.45 -9.04 7.61
N PHE A 63 1.28 -9.58 7.33
CA PHE A 63 0.97 -10.99 7.53
C PHE A 63 0.04 -11.47 6.41
N LYS A 64 -0.05 -12.78 6.26
CA LYS A 64 -1.01 -13.41 5.36
C LYS A 64 -2.09 -14.08 6.19
N VAL A 65 -3.32 -13.99 5.74
CA VAL A 65 -4.44 -14.63 6.42
C VAL A 65 -4.39 -16.14 6.18
N ALA A 66 -4.47 -16.93 7.25
CA ALA A 66 -4.50 -18.38 7.15
C ALA A 66 -5.71 -18.83 6.33
N GLU A 67 -5.54 -19.93 5.59
CA GLU A 67 -6.56 -20.38 4.65
C GLU A 67 -7.93 -20.57 5.31
N GLU A 68 -7.95 -21.13 6.52
CA GLU A 68 -9.21 -21.39 7.24
C GLU A 68 -9.91 -20.12 7.70
N ASP A 69 -9.22 -18.98 7.72
CA ASP A 69 -9.78 -17.70 8.17
C ASP A 69 -10.15 -16.77 7.01
N ARG A 70 -9.78 -17.12 5.78
CA ARG A 70 -9.95 -16.21 4.64
C ARG A 70 -11.39 -15.81 4.39
N ARG A 71 -12.33 -16.73 4.56
CA ARG A 71 -13.74 -16.39 4.39
C ARG A 71 -14.24 -15.34 5.36
N ARG A 72 -13.87 -15.48 6.62
CA ARG A 72 -14.27 -14.53 7.65
C ARG A 72 -13.63 -13.15 7.43
N VAL A 73 -12.35 -13.14 7.06
CA VAL A 73 -11.66 -11.89 6.78
C VAL A 73 -12.24 -11.24 5.52
N MET A 74 -12.56 -12.00 4.49
CA MET A 74 -13.20 -11.49 3.29
C MET A 74 -14.53 -10.80 3.61
N GLU A 75 -15.34 -11.41 4.45
CA GLU A 75 -16.60 -10.82 4.88
C GLU A 75 -16.37 -9.53 5.65
N PHE A 76 -15.40 -9.52 6.57
CA PHE A 76 -15.04 -8.33 7.33
C PHE A 76 -14.59 -7.21 6.41
N VAL A 77 -13.69 -7.51 5.47
CA VAL A 77 -13.15 -6.54 4.52
C VAL A 77 -14.26 -5.95 3.64
N THR A 78 -15.16 -6.80 3.16
CA THR A 78 -16.28 -6.37 2.33
C THR A 78 -17.20 -5.41 3.10
N ARG A 79 -17.48 -5.72 4.37
CA ARG A 79 -18.28 -4.84 5.21
C ARG A 79 -17.57 -3.53 5.50
N ALA A 80 -16.27 -3.57 5.76
CA ALA A 80 -15.47 -2.38 6.00
C ALA A 80 -15.47 -1.46 4.79
N ASN A 81 -15.32 -2.02 3.58
CA ASN A 81 -15.30 -1.24 2.34
C ASN A 81 -16.60 -0.50 2.10
N CYS A 82 -17.71 -1.03 2.59
CA CYS A 82 -19.03 -0.45 2.34
C CYS A 82 -19.16 0.99 2.82
N GLY A 83 -18.44 1.36 3.87
CA GLY A 83 -18.48 2.71 4.42
C GLY A 83 -17.34 3.63 3.99
N LEU A 84 -16.41 3.14 3.18
CA LEU A 84 -15.21 3.92 2.81
C LEU A 84 -15.51 4.85 1.64
N LYS A 85 -15.15 6.10 1.80
CA LYS A 85 -15.30 7.11 0.74
C LYS A 85 -14.16 7.02 -0.27
N LEU A 86 -12.93 6.79 0.20
CA LEU A 86 -11.74 6.69 -0.64
C LEU A 86 -10.96 5.45 -0.24
N GLY A 87 -10.43 4.79 -1.26
CA GLY A 87 -9.66 3.58 -1.04
C GLY A 87 -10.52 2.37 -0.73
N ASN A 88 -9.90 1.22 -0.70
CA ASN A 88 -10.56 -0.01 -0.33
C ASN A 88 -9.55 -1.06 0.12
N PHE A 89 -10.03 -1.99 0.92
CA PHE A 89 -9.28 -3.19 1.27
C PHE A 89 -9.46 -4.25 0.20
N GLU A 90 -8.39 -4.99 -0.05
CA GLU A 90 -8.41 -6.15 -0.94
C GLU A 90 -7.74 -7.33 -0.26
N MET A 91 -8.21 -8.52 -0.55
CA MET A 91 -7.57 -9.74 -0.10
C MET A 91 -7.46 -10.72 -1.25
N ASP A 92 -6.27 -11.28 -1.44
CA ASP A 92 -6.07 -12.37 -2.39
C ASP A 92 -6.49 -13.67 -1.70
N LEU A 93 -7.56 -14.28 -2.21
CA LEU A 93 -8.12 -15.51 -1.62
C LEU A 93 -7.18 -16.69 -1.74
N ASP A 94 -6.26 -16.67 -2.70
CA ASP A 94 -5.34 -17.80 -2.92
C ASP A 94 -4.11 -17.72 -2.01
N THR A 95 -3.70 -16.52 -1.62
CA THR A 95 -2.48 -16.31 -0.83
C THR A 95 -2.74 -15.80 0.57
N GLY A 96 -3.90 -15.18 0.80
CA GLY A 96 -4.21 -14.54 2.08
C GLY A 96 -3.58 -13.16 2.26
N VAL A 97 -2.98 -12.60 1.20
CA VAL A 97 -2.40 -11.26 1.26
C VAL A 97 -3.51 -10.21 1.35
N VAL A 98 -3.40 -9.29 2.31
CA VAL A 98 -4.35 -8.20 2.50
C VAL A 98 -3.64 -6.88 2.23
N CYS A 99 -4.27 -6.00 1.47
CA CYS A 99 -3.76 -4.66 1.25
C CYS A 99 -4.87 -3.62 1.24
N PHE A 100 -4.47 -2.39 1.47
CA PHE A 100 -5.34 -1.22 1.33
C PHE A 100 -4.80 -0.38 0.17
N LYS A 101 -5.69 -0.03 -0.75
CA LYS A 101 -5.35 0.82 -1.92
C LYS A 101 -5.94 2.19 -1.78
#